data_3f88b733f4193e70414b43b4f98eeebf
#
_entry.id   3f88b733f4193e70414b43b4f98eeebf
#
_cell.length_a   1.000
_cell.length_b   1.000
_cell.length_c   1.000
_cell.angle_alpha   90.00
_cell.angle_beta   90.00
_cell.angle_gamma   90.00
#
_symmetry.space_group_name_H-M   'P 1'
#
loop_
_entity.id
_entity.type
_entity.pdbx_description
1 polymer ?
#
loop_
_entity_poly.entity_id
_entity_poly.type
_entity_poly.pdbx_seq_one_letter_code
_entity_poly.pdbx_strand_id
1 'polypeptide(L)'
;MSSFSDALWLGVQYAFFFVLAGVARSSFVFRLADRPLFWALLLGGLSGQWQPALSLGIVVELLWLDVIALGSVVPPFGTLAFLLLFPLSIIPGWSEAHQFLAPLMFAVFAAYGASYAERYQRVALNPLVDLVTAWFTSGRGCTPGQAVALGTVVRAAWQFSLYMLCYVALWLACDLLGEAIFLFEGQMGWPVLLAASMVGGILSLRTRRAYACLTGMFVAVCGFLAVTRLDMF
;
A
#
# COMPACT_ATOMS: atom_id res chain seq x y z
N MET A 1 -18.97 -16.87 -7.71
CA MET A 1 -18.84 -15.57 -7.03
C MET A 1 -19.00 -15.82 -5.53
N SER A 2 -17.99 -15.51 -4.76
CA SER A 2 -18.09 -15.47 -3.29
C SER A 2 -19.17 -14.47 -2.90
N SER A 3 -19.90 -14.75 -1.83
CA SER A 3 -20.98 -13.85 -1.41
C SER A 3 -20.39 -12.49 -1.00
N PHE A 4 -21.12 -11.42 -1.21
CA PHE A 4 -20.73 -10.07 -0.75
C PHE A 4 -20.38 -10.04 0.74
N SER A 5 -21.02 -10.93 1.53
CA SER A 5 -20.71 -11.11 2.95
C SER A 5 -19.29 -11.62 3.20
N ASP A 6 -18.79 -12.55 2.38
CA ASP A 6 -17.43 -13.09 2.54
C ASP A 6 -16.39 -12.03 2.21
N ALA A 7 -16.65 -11.23 1.16
CA ALA A 7 -15.79 -10.10 0.80
C ALA A 7 -15.74 -9.04 1.91
N LEU A 8 -16.91 -8.69 2.49
CA LEU A 8 -16.95 -7.75 3.62
C LEU A 8 -16.22 -8.28 4.85
N TRP A 9 -16.40 -9.56 5.17
CA TRP A 9 -15.71 -10.17 6.31
C TRP A 9 -14.19 -10.13 6.14
N LEU A 10 -13.72 -10.45 4.94
CA LEU A 10 -12.30 -10.31 4.61
C LEU A 10 -11.84 -8.85 4.72
N GLY A 11 -12.62 -7.91 4.19
CA GLY A 11 -12.34 -6.48 4.32
C GLY A 11 -12.16 -6.02 5.76
N VAL A 12 -13.00 -6.48 6.68
CA VAL A 12 -12.90 -6.19 8.12
C VAL A 12 -11.58 -6.71 8.71
N GLN A 13 -11.17 -7.93 8.35
CA GLN A 13 -9.90 -8.50 8.81
C GLN A 13 -8.71 -7.67 8.34
N TYR A 14 -8.70 -7.25 7.08
CA TYR A 14 -7.63 -6.43 6.52
C TYR A 14 -7.65 -4.98 7.02
N ALA A 15 -8.84 -4.44 7.33
CA ALA A 15 -8.97 -3.18 8.04
C ALA A 15 -8.28 -3.22 9.41
N PHE A 16 -8.42 -4.33 10.13
CA PHE A 16 -7.72 -4.53 11.40
C PHE A 16 -6.19 -4.52 11.22
N PHE A 17 -5.66 -5.23 10.20
CA PHE A 17 -4.22 -5.18 9.91
C PHE A 17 -3.75 -3.76 9.54
N PHE A 18 -4.56 -3.00 8.81
CA PHE A 18 -4.23 -1.61 8.49
C PHE A 18 -4.20 -0.71 9.73
N VAL A 19 -5.16 -0.86 10.64
CA VAL A 19 -5.17 -0.16 11.93
C VAL A 19 -3.95 -0.54 12.76
N LEU A 20 -3.59 -1.83 12.81
CA LEU A 20 -2.41 -2.31 13.52
C LEU A 20 -1.12 -1.69 12.95
N ALA A 21 -0.99 -1.64 11.63
CA ALA A 21 0.11 -0.95 10.96
C ALA A 21 0.19 0.53 11.34
N GLY A 22 -0.96 1.21 11.39
CA GLY A 22 -1.06 2.62 11.76
C GLY A 22 -0.68 2.91 13.21
N VAL A 23 -1.07 2.03 14.14
CA VAL A 23 -0.64 2.10 15.55
C VAL A 23 0.85 1.83 15.68
N ALA A 24 1.36 0.80 14.99
CA ALA A 24 2.79 0.46 14.98
C ALA A 24 3.66 1.59 14.42
N ARG A 25 3.17 2.34 13.41
CA ARG A 25 3.85 3.52 12.86
C ARG A 25 4.06 4.62 13.90
N SER A 26 3.14 4.80 14.84
CA SER A 26 3.27 5.77 15.92
C SER A 26 4.31 5.35 16.97
N SER A 27 4.66 4.07 17.01
CA SER A 27 5.66 3.51 17.93
C SER A 27 7.01 3.45 17.23
N PHE A 28 8.04 4.07 17.82
CA PHE A 28 9.41 4.10 17.27
C PHE A 28 10.01 2.70 17.01
N VAL A 29 9.48 1.68 17.68
CA VAL A 29 10.01 0.32 17.70
C VAL A 29 9.66 -0.50 16.44
N PHE A 30 8.54 -0.22 15.75
CA PHE A 30 8.03 -1.05 14.66
C PHE A 30 7.90 -0.32 13.31
N ARG A 31 8.93 0.39 12.86
CA ARG A 31 8.94 1.01 11.53
C ARG A 31 8.79 0.02 10.37
N LEU A 32 9.15 -1.23 10.58
CA LEU A 32 8.95 -2.31 9.59
C LEU A 32 7.47 -2.55 9.27
N ALA A 33 6.56 -2.36 10.23
CA ALA A 33 5.12 -2.52 10.00
C ALA A 33 4.51 -1.46 9.04
N ASP A 34 5.25 -0.41 8.70
CA ASP A 34 4.85 0.58 7.69
C ASP A 34 5.23 0.16 6.26
N ARG A 35 6.00 -0.93 6.12
CA ARG A 35 6.48 -1.41 4.82
C ARG A 35 5.52 -2.45 4.22
N PRO A 36 5.09 -2.26 2.94
CA PRO A 36 4.27 -3.24 2.22
C PRO A 36 4.86 -4.65 2.23
N LEU A 37 6.18 -4.74 2.04
CA LEU A 37 6.88 -6.03 1.98
C LEU A 37 6.80 -6.82 3.29
N PHE A 38 6.78 -6.15 4.45
CA PHE A 38 6.58 -6.81 5.75
C PHE A 38 5.23 -7.54 5.79
N TRP A 39 4.16 -6.85 5.35
CA TRP A 39 2.81 -7.44 5.30
C TRP A 39 2.70 -8.51 4.22
N ALA A 40 3.42 -8.37 3.11
CA ALA A 40 3.48 -9.39 2.06
C ALA A 40 4.07 -10.70 2.58
N LEU A 41 5.16 -10.65 3.35
CA LEU A 41 5.75 -11.82 3.98
C LEU A 41 4.80 -12.45 5.03
N LEU A 42 4.22 -11.62 5.89
CA LEU A 42 3.32 -12.10 6.94
C LEU A 42 2.06 -12.73 6.36
N LEU A 43 1.35 -12.02 5.49
CA LEU A 43 0.07 -12.47 4.95
C LEU A 43 0.23 -13.54 3.87
N GLY A 44 1.31 -13.51 3.10
CA GLY A 44 1.67 -14.57 2.17
C GLY A 44 1.92 -15.89 2.89
N GLY A 45 2.61 -15.84 4.05
CA GLY A 45 2.82 -17.00 4.91
C GLY A 45 1.55 -17.53 5.55
N LEU A 46 0.66 -16.65 6.02
CA LEU A 46 -0.60 -17.03 6.65
C LEU A 46 -1.63 -17.60 5.66
N SER A 47 -1.68 -17.07 4.45
CA SER A 47 -2.64 -17.50 3.40
C SER A 47 -2.10 -18.60 2.50
N GLY A 48 -0.79 -18.88 2.51
CA GLY A 48 -0.13 -19.77 1.57
C GLY A 48 0.05 -19.20 0.15
N GLN A 49 -0.42 -17.98 -0.11
CA GLN A 49 -0.37 -17.33 -1.42
C GLN A 49 0.91 -16.48 -1.60
N TRP A 50 2.06 -17.16 -1.63
CA TRP A 50 3.36 -16.49 -1.66
C TRP A 50 3.61 -15.68 -2.92
N GLN A 51 3.24 -16.21 -4.10
CA GLN A 51 3.54 -15.56 -5.38
C GLN A 51 2.84 -14.20 -5.51
N PRO A 52 1.51 -14.07 -5.40
CA PRO A 52 0.86 -12.77 -5.51
C PRO A 52 1.24 -11.85 -4.34
N ALA A 53 1.40 -12.39 -3.11
CA ALA A 53 1.79 -11.59 -1.95
C ALA A 53 3.13 -10.89 -2.14
N LEU A 54 4.19 -11.64 -2.46
CA LEU A 54 5.53 -11.09 -2.63
C LEU A 54 5.62 -10.19 -3.84
N SER A 55 5.03 -10.59 -4.97
CA SER A 55 5.05 -9.79 -6.19
C SER A 55 4.37 -8.44 -6.00
N LEU A 56 3.17 -8.41 -5.39
CA LEU A 56 2.48 -7.17 -5.06
C LEU A 56 3.24 -6.35 -4.01
N GLY A 57 3.77 -7.00 -2.98
CA GLY A 57 4.57 -6.33 -1.95
C GLY A 57 5.78 -5.62 -2.54
N ILE A 58 6.53 -6.28 -3.43
CA ILE A 58 7.70 -5.69 -4.10
C ILE A 58 7.27 -4.56 -5.03
N VAL A 59 6.24 -4.74 -5.86
CA VAL A 59 5.73 -3.70 -6.76
C VAL A 59 5.36 -2.45 -5.99
N VAL A 60 4.57 -2.61 -4.93
CA VAL A 60 4.12 -1.48 -4.10
C VAL A 60 5.28 -0.83 -3.35
N GLU A 61 6.25 -1.59 -2.85
CA GLU A 61 7.44 -1.04 -2.18
C GLU A 61 8.28 -0.20 -3.16
N LEU A 62 8.45 -0.67 -4.40
CA LEU A 62 9.23 0.03 -5.43
C LEU A 62 8.57 1.32 -5.93
N LEU A 63 7.22 1.40 -5.93
CA LEU A 63 6.51 2.61 -6.37
C LEU A 63 6.83 3.84 -5.51
N TRP A 64 7.18 3.66 -4.24
CA TRP A 64 7.49 4.76 -3.32
C TRP A 64 8.91 4.67 -2.73
N LEU A 65 9.83 4.08 -3.48
CA LEU A 65 11.21 3.90 -3.04
C LEU A 65 11.92 5.23 -2.73
N ASP A 66 11.58 6.29 -3.47
CA ASP A 66 12.17 7.63 -3.36
C ASP A 66 11.49 8.52 -2.31
N VAL A 67 10.31 8.13 -1.83
CA VAL A 67 9.54 8.96 -0.91
C VAL A 67 10.04 8.81 0.52
N ILE A 68 10.87 9.76 0.92
CA ILE A 68 11.36 9.84 2.30
C ILE A 68 10.46 10.81 3.09
N ALA A 69 9.96 10.34 4.22
CA ALA A 69 9.18 11.18 5.14
C ALA A 69 10.09 12.21 5.80
N LEU A 70 10.19 13.41 5.22
CA LEU A 70 10.96 14.52 5.77
C LEU A 70 10.02 15.62 6.27
N GLY A 71 10.16 16.00 7.52
CA GLY A 71 9.42 17.11 8.12
C GLY A 71 7.90 16.91 8.14
N SER A 72 7.16 17.84 7.55
CA SER A 72 5.67 17.84 7.52
C SER A 72 5.07 17.00 6.38
N VAL A 73 5.90 16.41 5.53
CA VAL A 73 5.40 15.60 4.39
C VAL A 73 4.91 14.25 4.88
N VAL A 74 3.64 13.97 4.65
CA VAL A 74 3.06 12.64 4.88
C VAL A 74 3.25 11.83 3.60
N PRO A 75 4.04 10.74 3.62
CA PRO A 75 4.22 9.90 2.45
C PRO A 75 2.95 9.15 2.11
N PRO A 76 2.75 8.73 0.84
CA PRO A 76 1.65 7.85 0.47
C PRO A 76 1.67 6.54 1.27
N PHE A 77 0.48 6.01 1.58
CA PHE A 77 0.35 4.81 2.39
C PHE A 77 0.55 3.54 1.56
N GLY A 78 1.80 3.11 1.36
CA GLY A 78 2.11 1.86 0.64
C GLY A 78 1.45 0.64 1.27
N THR A 79 1.42 0.56 2.59
CA THR A 79 0.73 -0.52 3.32
C THR A 79 -0.76 -0.57 3.00
N LEU A 80 -1.44 0.58 2.88
CA LEU A 80 -2.84 0.63 2.43
C LEU A 80 -3.00 0.04 1.03
N ALA A 81 -2.14 0.46 0.09
CA ALA A 81 -2.20 -0.04 -1.28
C ALA A 81 -2.03 -1.57 -1.33
N PHE A 82 -1.06 -2.12 -0.61
CA PHE A 82 -0.86 -3.57 -0.55
C PHE A 82 -2.06 -4.28 0.07
N LEU A 83 -2.55 -3.82 1.22
CA LEU A 83 -3.68 -4.43 1.93
C LEU A 83 -5.01 -4.31 1.16
N LEU A 84 -5.16 -3.35 0.24
CA LEU A 84 -6.30 -3.28 -0.67
C LEU A 84 -6.21 -4.32 -1.80
N LEU A 85 -5.00 -4.56 -2.32
CA LEU A 85 -4.78 -5.44 -3.46
C LEU A 85 -4.76 -6.93 -3.07
N PHE A 86 -4.12 -7.25 -1.96
CA PHE A 86 -3.89 -8.65 -1.60
C PHE A 86 -5.18 -9.46 -1.36
N PRO A 87 -6.27 -8.92 -0.76
CA PRO A 87 -7.54 -9.65 -0.65
C PRO A 87 -8.12 -10.14 -1.97
N LEU A 88 -7.80 -9.48 -3.10
CA LEU A 88 -8.23 -9.90 -4.43
C LEU A 88 -7.60 -11.24 -4.87
N SER A 89 -6.43 -11.60 -4.31
CA SER A 89 -5.83 -12.92 -4.54
C SER A 89 -6.56 -14.03 -3.79
N ILE A 90 -7.29 -13.70 -2.74
CA ILE A 90 -7.94 -14.68 -1.86
C ILE A 90 -9.35 -14.99 -2.31
N ILE A 91 -10.22 -13.99 -2.45
CA ILE A 91 -11.65 -14.22 -2.71
C ILE A 91 -11.91 -14.45 -4.20
N PRO A 92 -11.60 -13.52 -5.14
CA PRO A 92 -11.73 -13.84 -6.56
C PRO A 92 -10.65 -14.82 -7.03
N GLY A 93 -9.61 -15.09 -6.21
CA GLY A 93 -8.55 -16.05 -6.52
C GLY A 93 -7.62 -15.56 -7.64
N TRP A 94 -7.42 -14.26 -7.77
CA TRP A 94 -6.54 -13.69 -8.80
C TRP A 94 -5.08 -14.03 -8.53
N SER A 95 -4.42 -14.56 -9.55
CA SER A 95 -3.01 -14.97 -9.48
C SER A 95 -2.14 -14.29 -10.52
N GLU A 96 -2.73 -13.80 -11.62
CA GLU A 96 -2.00 -13.24 -12.75
C GLU A 96 -1.79 -11.73 -12.62
N ALA A 97 -0.64 -11.24 -13.06
CA ALA A 97 -0.26 -9.83 -12.90
C ALA A 97 -1.21 -8.86 -13.61
N HIS A 98 -1.74 -9.22 -14.79
CA HIS A 98 -2.65 -8.38 -15.56
C HIS A 98 -3.96 -8.08 -14.80
N GLN A 99 -4.41 -8.99 -13.93
CA GLN A 99 -5.62 -8.83 -13.12
C GLN A 99 -5.49 -7.70 -12.08
N PHE A 100 -4.28 -7.47 -11.61
CA PHE A 100 -4.00 -6.45 -10.60
C PHE A 100 -3.69 -5.06 -11.15
N LEU A 101 -3.60 -4.88 -12.47
CA LEU A 101 -3.12 -3.62 -13.05
C LEU A 101 -4.08 -2.45 -12.77
N ALA A 102 -5.36 -2.62 -13.06
CA ALA A 102 -6.36 -1.59 -12.78
C ALA A 102 -6.62 -1.40 -11.27
N PRO A 103 -6.77 -2.47 -10.45
CA PRO A 103 -6.77 -2.34 -9.00
C PRO A 103 -5.54 -1.63 -8.43
N LEU A 104 -4.35 -1.85 -8.99
CA LEU A 104 -3.12 -1.17 -8.58
C LEU A 104 -3.22 0.34 -8.79
N MET A 105 -3.74 0.78 -9.93
CA MET A 105 -3.97 2.21 -10.17
C MET A 105 -4.92 2.81 -9.11
N PHE A 106 -6.04 2.11 -8.82
CA PHE A 106 -6.95 2.53 -7.76
C PHE A 106 -6.26 2.61 -6.40
N ALA A 107 -5.48 1.57 -6.04
CA ALA A 107 -4.75 1.50 -4.77
C ALA A 107 -3.71 2.63 -4.62
N VAL A 108 -3.05 3.02 -5.70
CA VAL A 108 -2.14 4.18 -5.74
C VAL A 108 -2.90 5.47 -5.44
N PHE A 109 -4.03 5.73 -6.12
CA PHE A 109 -4.86 6.90 -5.82
C PHE A 109 -5.40 6.89 -4.39
N ALA A 110 -5.82 5.73 -3.88
CA ALA A 110 -6.27 5.56 -2.51
C ALA A 110 -5.13 5.87 -1.50
N ALA A 111 -3.90 5.43 -1.77
CA ALA A 111 -2.75 5.69 -0.93
C ALA A 111 -2.40 7.19 -0.82
N TYR A 112 -2.49 7.92 -1.93
CA TYR A 112 -2.33 9.38 -1.94
C TYR A 112 -3.51 10.08 -1.23
N GLY A 113 -4.75 9.67 -1.52
CA GLY A 113 -5.94 10.17 -0.85
C GLY A 113 -5.88 9.99 0.67
N ALA A 114 -5.42 8.83 1.13
CA ALA A 114 -5.23 8.53 2.54
C ALA A 114 -4.20 9.45 3.22
N SER A 115 -3.12 9.82 2.52
CA SER A 115 -2.15 10.77 3.08
C SER A 115 -2.72 12.18 3.23
N TYR A 116 -3.60 12.61 2.33
CA TYR A 116 -4.35 13.86 2.51
C TYR A 116 -5.35 13.74 3.67
N ALA A 117 -6.09 12.65 3.76
CA ALA A 117 -7.03 12.39 4.84
C ALA A 117 -6.34 12.39 6.22
N GLU A 118 -5.11 11.86 6.33
CA GLU A 118 -4.33 11.92 7.57
C GLU A 118 -3.99 13.36 7.98
N ARG A 119 -3.72 14.26 7.02
CA ARG A 119 -3.48 15.68 7.35
C ARG A 119 -4.70 16.31 8.02
N TYR A 120 -5.89 16.07 7.47
CA TYR A 120 -7.14 16.56 8.08
C TYR A 120 -7.39 15.95 9.46
N GLN A 121 -7.11 14.66 9.63
CA GLN A 121 -7.20 13.98 10.91
C GLN A 121 -6.28 14.62 11.96
N ARG A 122 -5.04 14.94 11.61
CA ARG A 122 -4.09 15.59 12.52
C ARG A 122 -4.62 16.96 12.99
N VAL A 123 -5.20 17.74 12.08
CA VAL A 123 -5.82 19.02 12.43
C VAL A 123 -7.04 18.83 13.33
N ALA A 124 -7.88 17.84 13.06
CA ALA A 124 -9.06 17.51 13.86
C ALA A 124 -8.71 17.05 15.30
N LEU A 125 -7.48 16.58 15.54
CA LEU A 125 -7.01 16.19 16.87
C LEU A 125 -6.40 17.35 17.68
N ASN A 126 -6.22 18.56 17.10
CA ASN A 126 -5.67 19.71 17.80
C ASN A 126 -6.43 20.09 19.09
N PRO A 127 -7.80 20.00 19.16
CA PRO A 127 -8.52 20.30 20.39
C PRO A 127 -8.12 19.42 21.59
N LEU A 128 -7.54 18.23 21.37
CA LEU A 128 -7.01 17.42 22.46
C LEU A 128 -5.81 18.08 23.15
N VAL A 129 -5.02 18.85 22.41
CA VAL A 129 -3.88 19.60 22.95
C VAL A 129 -4.40 20.72 23.91
N ASP A 130 -5.49 21.38 23.52
CA ASP A 130 -6.11 22.43 24.33
C ASP A 130 -6.66 21.87 25.65
N LEU A 131 -7.27 20.66 25.60
CA LEU A 131 -7.76 19.96 26.78
C LEU A 131 -6.62 19.57 27.75
N VAL A 132 -5.48 19.13 27.21
CA VAL A 132 -4.28 18.82 28.01
C VAL A 132 -3.70 20.10 28.62
N THR A 133 -3.63 21.19 27.85
CA THR A 133 -3.15 22.49 28.34
C THR A 133 -4.03 23.03 29.45
N ALA A 134 -5.35 22.92 29.31
CA ALA A 134 -6.31 23.30 30.34
C ALA A 134 -6.13 22.48 31.62
N TRP A 135 -5.80 21.21 31.52
CA TRP A 135 -5.49 20.36 32.68
C TRP A 135 -4.25 20.84 33.43
N PHE A 136 -3.18 21.23 32.74
CA PHE A 136 -1.95 21.75 33.36
C PHE A 136 -2.17 23.11 34.03
N THR A 137 -3.02 23.98 33.47
CA THR A 137 -3.21 25.34 33.96
C THR A 137 -4.29 25.48 35.02
N SER A 138 -5.36 24.71 34.94
CA SER A 138 -6.57 24.88 35.79
C SER A 138 -7.01 23.59 36.49
N GLY A 139 -6.31 22.47 36.28
CA GLY A 139 -6.70 21.15 36.79
C GLY A 139 -7.97 20.59 36.12
N ARG A 140 -8.52 21.27 35.11
CA ARG A 140 -9.72 20.86 34.37
C ARG A 140 -9.29 20.40 32.95
N GLY A 141 -9.87 19.27 32.49
CA GLY A 141 -9.56 18.73 31.16
C GLY A 141 -9.13 17.27 31.23
N CYS A 142 -8.44 16.82 30.19
CA CYS A 142 -7.93 15.44 30.09
C CYS A 142 -6.49 15.33 30.59
N THR A 143 -6.20 14.28 31.35
CA THR A 143 -4.80 13.95 31.64
C THR A 143 -4.06 13.59 30.35
N PRO A 144 -2.71 13.79 30.27
CA PRO A 144 -1.94 13.44 29.08
C PRO A 144 -2.14 11.99 28.63
N GLY A 145 -2.23 11.04 29.57
CA GLY A 145 -2.49 9.63 29.27
C GLY A 145 -3.86 9.39 28.63
N GLN A 146 -4.91 10.05 29.14
CA GLN A 146 -6.26 9.98 28.56
C GLN A 146 -6.31 10.60 27.15
N ALA A 147 -5.63 11.74 26.94
CA ALA A 147 -5.56 12.38 25.62
C ALA A 147 -4.86 11.50 24.60
N VAL A 148 -3.76 10.84 24.97
CA VAL A 148 -3.05 9.86 24.10
C VAL A 148 -3.95 8.67 23.79
N ALA A 149 -4.63 8.10 24.79
CA ALA A 149 -5.53 6.97 24.58
C ALA A 149 -6.70 7.36 23.66
N LEU A 150 -7.35 8.49 23.89
CA LEU A 150 -8.45 9.00 23.07
C LEU A 150 -7.96 9.28 21.63
N GLY A 151 -6.82 9.95 21.47
CA GLY A 151 -6.22 10.21 20.17
C GLY A 151 -5.91 8.93 19.39
N THR A 152 -5.43 7.88 20.07
CA THR A 152 -5.17 6.57 19.45
C THR A 152 -6.47 5.90 19.00
N VAL A 153 -7.53 5.92 19.82
CA VAL A 153 -8.83 5.34 19.46
C VAL A 153 -9.45 6.07 18.28
N VAL A 154 -9.45 7.42 18.29
CA VAL A 154 -9.97 8.22 17.17
C VAL A 154 -9.20 7.94 15.89
N ARG A 155 -7.87 7.83 15.98
CA ARG A 155 -7.01 7.49 14.84
C ARG A 155 -7.32 6.09 14.31
N ALA A 156 -7.47 5.11 15.19
CA ALA A 156 -7.80 3.74 14.81
C ALA A 156 -9.17 3.65 14.11
N ALA A 157 -10.19 4.31 14.65
CA ALA A 157 -11.52 4.37 14.04
C ALA A 157 -11.49 5.06 12.67
N TRP A 158 -10.73 6.14 12.52
CA TRP A 158 -10.55 6.83 11.25
C TRP A 158 -9.88 5.93 10.20
N GLN A 159 -8.79 5.27 10.56
CA GLN A 159 -8.06 4.37 9.67
C GLN A 159 -8.91 3.17 9.25
N PHE A 160 -9.68 2.60 10.19
CA PHE A 160 -10.61 1.52 9.89
C PHE A 160 -11.66 1.96 8.87
N SER A 161 -12.31 3.11 9.12
CA SER A 161 -13.34 3.65 8.23
C SER A 161 -12.79 4.00 6.85
N LEU A 162 -11.60 4.60 6.79
CA LEU A 162 -10.93 4.93 5.54
C LEU A 162 -10.60 3.68 4.72
N TYR A 163 -10.04 2.65 5.37
CA TYR A 163 -9.75 1.39 4.72
C TYR A 163 -11.03 0.75 4.16
N MET A 164 -12.08 0.63 4.99
CA MET A 164 -13.34 0.02 4.57
C MET A 164 -13.99 0.77 3.40
N LEU A 165 -13.94 2.11 3.41
CA LEU A 165 -14.43 2.92 2.30
C LEU A 165 -13.69 2.60 1.00
N CYS A 166 -12.36 2.59 1.03
CA CYS A 166 -11.52 2.28 -0.13
C CYS A 166 -11.71 0.83 -0.59
N TYR A 167 -11.79 -0.12 0.34
CA TYR A 167 -11.96 -1.53 0.03
C TYR A 167 -13.31 -1.83 -0.63
N VAL A 168 -14.40 -1.30 -0.06
CA VAL A 168 -15.75 -1.46 -0.64
C VAL A 168 -15.83 -0.79 -2.01
N ALA A 169 -15.26 0.41 -2.15
CA ALA A 169 -15.22 1.09 -3.45
C ALA A 169 -14.44 0.28 -4.51
N LEU A 170 -13.27 -0.28 -4.15
CA LEU A 170 -12.48 -1.14 -5.03
C LEU A 170 -13.27 -2.41 -5.40
N TRP A 171 -13.86 -3.06 -4.40
CA TRP A 171 -14.62 -4.29 -4.62
C TRP A 171 -15.81 -4.07 -5.54
N LEU A 172 -16.59 -2.99 -5.31
CA LEU A 172 -17.70 -2.60 -6.18
C LEU A 172 -17.22 -2.25 -7.60
N ALA A 173 -16.09 -1.57 -7.74
CA ALA A 173 -15.51 -1.29 -9.05
C ALA A 173 -15.14 -2.57 -9.79
N CYS A 174 -14.55 -3.55 -9.11
CA CYS A 174 -14.22 -4.86 -9.68
C CYS A 174 -15.49 -5.65 -10.07
N ASP A 175 -16.53 -5.60 -9.25
CA ASP A 175 -17.80 -6.28 -9.51
C ASP A 175 -18.57 -5.66 -10.69
N LEU A 176 -18.64 -4.33 -10.75
CA LEU A 176 -19.34 -3.58 -11.80
C LEU A 176 -18.64 -3.65 -13.17
N LEU A 177 -17.31 -3.60 -13.19
CA LEU A 177 -16.53 -3.63 -14.42
C LEU A 177 -16.32 -5.06 -14.94
N GLY A 178 -16.41 -6.07 -14.06
CA GLY A 178 -16.22 -7.46 -14.42
C GLY A 178 -14.91 -7.69 -15.19
N GLU A 179 -15.01 -8.39 -16.33
CA GLU A 179 -13.84 -8.68 -17.18
C GLU A 179 -13.23 -7.43 -17.85
N ALA A 180 -14.00 -6.36 -17.98
CA ALA A 180 -13.48 -5.11 -18.58
C ALA A 180 -12.36 -4.45 -17.74
N ILE A 181 -12.19 -4.85 -16.48
CA ILE A 181 -11.10 -4.39 -15.62
C ILE A 181 -9.75 -5.00 -16.00
N PHE A 182 -9.74 -6.14 -16.74
CA PHE A 182 -8.52 -6.84 -17.13
C PHE A 182 -7.85 -6.18 -18.33
N LEU A 183 -6.99 -5.22 -18.04
CA LEU A 183 -6.16 -4.57 -19.04
C LEU A 183 -5.00 -5.51 -19.47
N PHE A 184 -4.74 -5.61 -20.78
CA PHE A 184 -3.61 -6.39 -21.33
C PHE A 184 -3.67 -7.89 -21.01
N GLU A 185 -4.84 -8.50 -21.14
CA GLU A 185 -5.03 -9.92 -20.92
C GLU A 185 -4.01 -10.77 -21.71
N GLY A 186 -3.34 -11.70 -21.01
CA GLY A 186 -2.36 -12.61 -21.59
C GLY A 186 -1.00 -12.00 -21.95
N GLN A 187 -0.84 -10.68 -21.93
CA GLN A 187 0.42 -10.01 -22.33
C GLN A 187 1.31 -9.60 -21.15
N MET A 188 0.77 -9.49 -19.93
CA MET A 188 1.47 -8.98 -18.78
C MET A 188 1.60 -10.00 -17.67
N GLY A 189 2.75 -10.63 -17.59
CA GLY A 189 3.11 -11.53 -16.49
C GLY A 189 3.82 -10.78 -15.34
N TRP A 190 3.96 -11.42 -14.20
CA TRP A 190 4.67 -10.89 -13.02
C TRP A 190 6.08 -10.37 -13.31
N PRO A 191 6.93 -11.06 -14.13
CA PRO A 191 8.26 -10.55 -14.45
C PRO A 191 8.24 -9.18 -15.12
N VAL A 192 7.26 -8.93 -16.00
CA VAL A 192 7.12 -7.66 -16.72
C VAL A 192 6.71 -6.56 -15.76
N LEU A 193 5.73 -6.81 -14.88
CA LEU A 193 5.27 -5.85 -13.89
C LEU A 193 6.36 -5.50 -12.87
N LEU A 194 7.11 -6.50 -12.41
CA LEU A 194 8.25 -6.30 -11.52
C LEU A 194 9.37 -5.49 -12.20
N ALA A 195 9.72 -5.83 -13.44
CA ALA A 195 10.72 -5.08 -14.20
C ALA A 195 10.30 -3.62 -14.42
N ALA A 196 9.03 -3.37 -14.77
CA ALA A 196 8.49 -2.03 -14.93
C ALA A 196 8.54 -1.23 -13.61
N SER A 197 8.20 -1.87 -12.50
CA SER A 197 8.26 -1.25 -11.16
C SER A 197 9.69 -0.93 -10.74
N MET A 198 10.65 -1.82 -11.03
CA MET A 198 12.09 -1.57 -10.79
C MET A 198 12.59 -0.39 -11.62
N VAL A 199 12.26 -0.33 -12.91
CA VAL A 199 12.61 0.79 -13.78
C VAL A 199 12.01 2.09 -13.26
N GLY A 200 10.72 2.09 -12.89
CA GLY A 200 10.03 3.22 -12.29
C GLY A 200 10.70 3.69 -10.99
N GLY A 201 11.02 2.76 -10.08
CA GLY A 201 11.71 3.04 -8.83
C GLY A 201 13.12 3.64 -9.03
N ILE A 202 13.88 3.13 -10.00
CA ILE A 202 15.21 3.69 -10.33
C ILE A 202 15.09 5.10 -10.93
N LEU A 203 14.13 5.32 -11.82
CA LEU A 203 13.88 6.63 -12.43
C LEU A 203 13.44 7.68 -11.41
N SER A 204 12.70 7.29 -10.38
CA SER A 204 12.21 8.18 -9.33
C SER A 204 13.36 8.81 -8.51
N LEU A 205 14.50 8.10 -8.36
CA LEU A 205 15.67 8.56 -7.63
C LEU A 205 16.35 9.81 -8.23
N ARG A 206 16.07 10.14 -9.49
CA ARG A 206 16.53 11.34 -10.21
C ARG A 206 18.06 11.61 -10.10
N THR A 207 18.86 10.58 -9.91
CA THR A 207 20.32 10.67 -9.82
C THR A 207 20.98 10.24 -11.10
N ARG A 208 22.11 10.90 -11.49
CA ARG A 208 22.90 10.51 -12.69
C ARG A 208 23.35 9.05 -12.63
N ARG A 209 23.67 8.55 -11.42
CA ARG A 209 24.07 7.14 -11.21
C ARG A 209 22.93 6.18 -11.48
N ALA A 210 21.69 6.52 -11.07
CA ALA A 210 20.52 5.70 -11.33
C ALA A 210 20.24 5.56 -12.84
N TYR A 211 20.32 6.66 -13.58
CA TYR A 211 20.16 6.65 -15.04
C TYR A 211 21.28 5.84 -15.73
N ALA A 212 22.54 5.97 -15.28
CA ALA A 212 23.65 5.19 -15.82
C ALA A 212 23.46 3.67 -15.59
N CYS A 213 23.01 3.26 -14.39
CA CYS A 213 22.69 1.87 -14.09
C CYS A 213 21.54 1.35 -14.97
N LEU A 214 20.48 2.15 -15.16
CA LEU A 214 19.35 1.78 -16.01
C LEU A 214 19.78 1.60 -17.47
N THR A 215 20.58 2.55 -18.00
CA THR A 215 21.11 2.47 -19.36
C THR A 215 22.02 1.25 -19.53
N GLY A 216 22.88 0.99 -18.55
CA GLY A 216 23.77 -0.18 -18.56
C GLY A 216 22.98 -1.50 -18.54
N MET A 217 21.94 -1.59 -17.71
CA MET A 217 21.06 -2.76 -17.64
C MET A 217 20.28 -2.96 -18.95
N PHE A 218 19.78 -1.87 -19.56
CA PHE A 218 19.09 -1.93 -20.84
C PHE A 218 20.00 -2.44 -21.97
N VAL A 219 21.24 -1.90 -22.06
CA VAL A 219 22.23 -2.33 -23.03
C VAL A 219 22.61 -3.81 -22.82
N ALA A 220 22.79 -4.24 -21.57
CA ALA A 220 23.08 -5.64 -21.26
C ALA A 220 21.96 -6.59 -21.68
N VAL A 221 20.69 -6.23 -21.40
CA VAL A 221 19.53 -7.03 -21.84
C VAL A 221 19.40 -7.08 -23.36
N CYS A 222 19.55 -5.94 -24.04
CA CYS A 222 19.51 -5.91 -25.49
C CYS A 222 20.67 -6.72 -26.12
N GLY A 223 21.88 -6.63 -25.55
CA GLY A 223 23.03 -7.42 -25.97
C GLY A 223 22.81 -8.92 -25.79
N PHE A 224 22.26 -9.32 -24.61
CA PHE A 224 21.93 -10.72 -24.35
C PHE A 224 20.87 -11.26 -25.34
N LEU A 225 19.81 -10.50 -25.60
CA LEU A 225 18.76 -10.87 -26.54
C LEU A 225 19.30 -10.95 -27.99
N ALA A 226 20.23 -10.08 -28.37
CA ALA A 226 20.86 -10.13 -29.69
C ALA A 226 21.73 -11.39 -29.86
N VAL A 227 22.51 -11.75 -28.83
CA VAL A 227 23.33 -12.96 -28.83
C VAL A 227 22.47 -14.22 -28.91
N THR A 228 21.43 -14.32 -28.03
CA THR A 228 20.53 -15.49 -28.01
C THR A 228 19.72 -15.66 -29.30
N ARG A 229 19.43 -14.58 -30.02
CA ARG A 229 18.79 -14.66 -31.34
C ARG A 229 19.77 -15.10 -32.44
N LEU A 230 21.05 -14.76 -32.32
CA LEU A 230 22.07 -15.20 -33.28
C LEU A 230 22.38 -16.71 -33.18
N ASP A 231 22.20 -17.28 -31.96
CA ASP A 231 22.40 -18.73 -31.73
C ASP A 231 21.20 -19.58 -32.22
N MET A 232 20.10 -18.95 -32.65
CA MET A 232 18.91 -19.65 -33.18
C MET A 232 18.86 -19.69 -34.73
N PHE A 233 19.84 -19.14 -35.42
CA PHE A 233 20.03 -19.22 -36.87
C PHE A 233 21.34 -19.92 -37.23
#